data_7592d40ad502a23d62097d68b5d51237
#
_entry.id   7592d40ad502a23d62097d68b5d51237
#
_cell.length_a   1.000
_cell.length_b   1.000
_cell.length_c   1.000
_cell.angle_alpha   90.00
_cell.angle_beta   90.00
_cell.angle_gamma   90.00
#
_symmetry.space_group_name_H-M   'P 1'
#
loop_
_entity.id
_entity.type
_entity.pdbx_description
1 polymer ?
#
loop_
_entity_poly.entity_id
_entity_poly.type
_entity_poly.pdbx_seq_one_letter_code
_entity_poly.pdbx_strand_id
1 'polypeptide(L)'
;TNHTPNMETPDKTYTDTLEALQRSGNLRNLPQAGHRDKWMIRNGTDMLNLSSNDYLGLASDLSLRDEFMKGLSERDFLLSASSSRLLTGNFPVHDELEKMLACLFGRDGALVFSSGYHLNTGILPAVADAHTLILADKLVHASLIDGIRLSAAKCIRYRHQDYTQLQTLLEKHHHDFSRIIIVTESIFSMDGDVAPLARLAELKKTYPNVMLYVDEAHAVGVRGQKGLGIAEEQGCLKDIDFLCGTFGKALASVGAYVVCSQTIREYLVNRMRTLIFTTALPPFNTAWTKFVLSRLGTWSERRNRLAKHSLHVRQAIQESGKSCPSSSHIIPVVIGESRDTILKAEDMQHKGFYVLPVRPPTVPEGTSRLRISLTAALTDEGTDRLCTTLATL
;
A
#
# COMPACT_ATOMS: atom_id res chain seq x y z
N THR A 1 32.39 -48.28 -0.93
CA THR A 1 31.30 -47.90 -1.81
C THR A 1 31.14 -46.38 -1.73
N ASN A 2 31.78 -45.70 -2.67
CA ASN A 2 31.70 -44.24 -2.83
C ASN A 2 30.28 -43.90 -3.33
N HIS A 3 29.44 -43.40 -2.47
CA HIS A 3 28.25 -42.64 -2.87
C HIS A 3 28.71 -41.27 -3.29
N THR A 4 28.96 -41.09 -4.56
CA THR A 4 28.96 -39.76 -5.20
C THR A 4 27.53 -39.21 -5.02
N PRO A 5 27.33 -38.08 -4.39
CA PRO A 5 26.00 -37.47 -4.37
C PRO A 5 25.61 -37.23 -5.83
N ASN A 6 24.43 -37.72 -6.20
CA ASN A 6 23.80 -37.32 -7.47
C ASN A 6 23.77 -35.80 -7.51
N MET A 7 24.67 -35.19 -8.26
CA MET A 7 24.64 -33.73 -8.46
C MET A 7 23.41 -33.43 -9.33
N GLU A 8 22.31 -33.13 -8.66
CA GLU A 8 21.13 -32.57 -9.33
C GLU A 8 21.56 -31.25 -10.00
N THR A 9 21.07 -31.00 -11.20
CA THR A 9 21.32 -29.71 -11.84
C THR A 9 20.79 -28.60 -10.95
N PRO A 10 21.48 -27.45 -10.81
CA PRO A 10 21.02 -26.34 -9.95
C PRO A 10 19.56 -25.92 -10.20
N ASP A 11 19.09 -26.04 -11.43
CA ASP A 11 17.73 -25.65 -11.82
C ASP A 11 16.65 -26.62 -11.32
N LYS A 12 17.04 -27.87 -10.96
CA LYS A 12 16.04 -28.88 -10.57
C LYS A 12 15.22 -28.46 -9.36
N THR A 13 15.85 -27.85 -8.36
CA THR A 13 15.14 -27.35 -7.16
C THR A 13 14.09 -26.30 -7.53
N TYR A 14 14.40 -25.40 -8.46
CA TYR A 14 13.48 -24.39 -8.94
C TYR A 14 12.33 -25.00 -9.74
N THR A 15 12.62 -25.94 -10.61
CA THR A 15 11.61 -26.68 -11.40
C THR A 15 10.65 -27.43 -10.46
N ASP A 16 11.17 -28.14 -9.47
CA ASP A 16 10.37 -28.89 -8.48
C ASP A 16 9.43 -27.92 -7.69
N THR A 17 9.95 -26.74 -7.34
CA THR A 17 9.14 -25.69 -6.66
C THR A 17 8.01 -25.19 -7.55
N LEU A 18 8.29 -24.90 -8.82
CA LEU A 18 7.27 -24.45 -9.78
C LEU A 18 6.20 -25.50 -10.01
N GLU A 19 6.57 -26.78 -10.13
CA GLU A 19 5.63 -27.88 -10.26
C GLU A 19 4.75 -28.03 -9.02
N ALA A 20 5.33 -27.89 -7.82
CA ALA A 20 4.57 -27.91 -6.56
C ALA A 20 3.56 -26.77 -6.49
N LEU A 21 3.95 -25.56 -6.88
CA LEU A 21 3.05 -24.41 -6.97
C LEU A 21 1.92 -24.64 -7.97
N GLN A 22 2.22 -25.26 -9.12
CA GLN A 22 1.20 -25.58 -10.11
C GLN A 22 0.20 -26.62 -9.56
N ARG A 23 0.66 -27.66 -8.89
CA ARG A 23 -0.20 -28.68 -8.28
C ARG A 23 -1.13 -28.10 -7.21
N SER A 24 -0.67 -27.13 -6.44
CA SER A 24 -1.46 -26.47 -5.39
C SER A 24 -2.39 -25.35 -5.92
N GLY A 25 -2.32 -25.02 -7.21
CA GLY A 25 -3.06 -23.88 -7.77
C GLY A 25 -2.49 -22.52 -7.40
N ASN A 26 -1.23 -22.44 -6.96
CA ASN A 26 -0.59 -21.21 -6.49
C ASN A 26 0.50 -20.69 -7.44
N LEU A 27 0.68 -21.35 -8.60
CA LEU A 27 1.60 -20.84 -9.63
C LEU A 27 1.11 -19.49 -10.16
N ARG A 28 2.02 -18.52 -10.21
CA ARG A 28 1.73 -17.17 -10.69
C ARG A 28 2.38 -16.91 -12.03
N ASN A 29 1.70 -16.12 -12.84
CA ASN A 29 2.21 -15.61 -14.10
C ASN A 29 1.97 -14.11 -14.18
N LEU A 30 2.76 -13.41 -15.00
CA LEU A 30 2.50 -12.01 -15.31
C LEU A 30 1.31 -11.95 -16.28
N PRO A 31 0.19 -11.33 -15.89
CA PRO A 31 -0.99 -11.29 -16.73
C PRO A 31 -0.76 -10.54 -18.04
N GLN A 32 -1.19 -11.11 -19.15
CA GLN A 32 -1.10 -10.49 -20.47
C GLN A 32 -2.46 -9.90 -20.83
N ALA A 33 -2.57 -8.58 -20.78
CA ALA A 33 -3.78 -7.85 -21.12
C ALA A 33 -3.45 -6.43 -21.58
N GLY A 34 -4.26 -5.87 -22.47
CA GLY A 34 -4.20 -4.47 -22.85
C GLY A 34 -4.89 -3.58 -21.83
N HIS A 35 -4.52 -2.31 -21.81
CA HIS A 35 -5.09 -1.28 -20.93
C HIS A 35 -5.70 -0.16 -21.77
N ARG A 36 -6.92 0.24 -21.44
CA ARG A 36 -7.58 1.40 -22.03
C ARG A 36 -8.49 2.05 -20.99
N ASP A 37 -8.09 3.18 -20.43
CA ASP A 37 -8.81 3.86 -19.36
C ASP A 37 -9.07 2.90 -18.17
N LYS A 38 -10.32 2.77 -17.75
CA LYS A 38 -10.75 1.82 -16.70
C LYS A 38 -10.94 0.38 -17.19
N TRP A 39 -10.63 0.12 -18.46
CA TRP A 39 -10.87 -1.19 -19.11
C TRP A 39 -9.58 -1.97 -19.27
N MET A 40 -9.66 -3.26 -18.96
CA MET A 40 -8.68 -4.26 -19.37
C MET A 40 -9.18 -4.97 -20.61
N ILE A 41 -8.28 -5.21 -21.56
CA ILE A 41 -8.63 -5.85 -22.85
C ILE A 41 -7.90 -7.16 -22.94
N ARG A 42 -8.63 -8.26 -23.03
CA ARG A 42 -8.06 -9.59 -23.21
C ARG A 42 -8.90 -10.39 -24.19
N ASN A 43 -8.25 -10.99 -25.19
CA ASN A 43 -8.91 -11.78 -26.24
C ASN A 43 -10.10 -11.04 -26.91
N GLY A 44 -9.93 -9.73 -27.16
CA GLY A 44 -10.97 -8.90 -27.78
C GLY A 44 -12.15 -8.55 -26.87
N THR A 45 -12.09 -8.88 -25.58
CA THR A 45 -13.14 -8.57 -24.60
C THR A 45 -12.70 -7.46 -23.67
N ASP A 46 -13.52 -6.44 -23.51
CA ASP A 46 -13.35 -5.34 -22.57
C ASP A 46 -13.92 -5.72 -21.19
N MET A 47 -13.11 -5.57 -20.17
CA MET A 47 -13.48 -5.87 -18.78
C MET A 47 -13.20 -4.65 -17.90
N LEU A 48 -14.10 -4.31 -16.98
CA LEU A 48 -13.84 -3.28 -15.99
C LEU A 48 -12.69 -3.72 -15.08
N ASN A 49 -11.68 -2.89 -14.95
CA ASN A 49 -10.51 -3.19 -14.10
C ASN A 49 -10.84 -2.97 -12.61
N LEU A 50 -11.03 -4.05 -11.89
CA LEU A 50 -11.28 -4.07 -10.45
C LEU A 50 -10.07 -4.61 -9.66
N SER A 51 -8.90 -4.65 -10.29
CA SER A 51 -7.63 -5.09 -9.67
C SER A 51 -6.56 -4.02 -9.69
N SER A 52 -6.90 -2.79 -10.05
CA SER A 52 -5.98 -1.65 -10.06
C SER A 52 -5.93 -0.96 -8.72
N ASN A 53 -4.81 -0.29 -8.45
CA ASN A 53 -4.66 0.64 -7.34
C ASN A 53 -4.91 2.11 -7.75
N ASP A 54 -5.38 2.36 -8.96
CA ASP A 54 -5.73 3.71 -9.46
C ASP A 54 -7.08 4.17 -8.88
N TYR A 55 -7.12 4.36 -7.57
CA TYR A 55 -8.37 4.55 -6.82
C TYR A 55 -9.15 5.82 -7.19
N LEU A 56 -8.46 6.86 -7.66
CA LEU A 56 -9.10 8.11 -8.08
C LEU A 56 -9.29 8.21 -9.61
N GLY A 57 -8.80 7.23 -10.37
CA GLY A 57 -8.88 7.26 -11.83
C GLY A 57 -7.99 8.31 -12.48
N LEU A 58 -6.85 8.66 -11.86
CA LEU A 58 -5.97 9.71 -12.35
C LEU A 58 -5.00 9.22 -13.43
N ALA A 59 -4.61 7.95 -13.39
CA ALA A 59 -3.55 7.40 -14.25
C ALA A 59 -3.88 7.50 -15.74
N SER A 60 -5.16 7.39 -16.10
CA SER A 60 -5.65 7.46 -17.47
C SER A 60 -6.38 8.77 -17.81
N ASP A 61 -6.32 9.76 -16.94
CA ASP A 61 -6.90 11.08 -17.18
C ASP A 61 -6.01 11.88 -18.13
N LEU A 62 -6.34 11.83 -19.41
CA LEU A 62 -5.55 12.49 -20.47
C LEU A 62 -5.54 14.00 -20.34
N SER A 63 -6.63 14.61 -19.87
CA SER A 63 -6.72 16.05 -19.64
C SER A 63 -5.75 16.50 -18.55
N LEU A 64 -5.67 15.76 -17.47
CA LEU A 64 -4.73 16.02 -16.38
C LEU A 64 -3.27 15.88 -16.84
N ARG A 65 -2.99 14.84 -17.62
CA ARG A 65 -1.67 14.64 -18.22
C ARG A 65 -1.27 15.81 -19.12
N ASP A 66 -2.17 16.25 -19.98
CA ASP A 66 -1.89 17.32 -20.94
C ASP A 66 -1.64 18.65 -20.20
N GLU A 67 -2.38 18.93 -19.14
CA GLU A 67 -2.18 20.09 -18.28
C GLU A 67 -0.80 20.06 -17.61
N PHE A 68 -0.40 18.91 -17.08
CA PHE A 68 0.93 18.71 -16.52
C PHE A 68 2.03 18.96 -17.56
N MET A 69 1.90 18.36 -18.73
CA MET A 69 2.91 18.49 -19.80
C MET A 69 3.08 19.94 -20.26
N LYS A 70 2.01 20.71 -20.32
CA LYS A 70 2.07 22.15 -20.68
C LYS A 70 2.80 23.00 -19.64
N GLY A 71 2.71 22.63 -18.37
CA GLY A 71 3.34 23.36 -17.26
C GLY A 71 4.73 22.86 -16.90
N LEU A 72 5.18 21.76 -17.49
CA LEU A 72 6.47 21.15 -17.17
C LEU A 72 7.63 22.02 -17.65
N SER A 73 8.55 22.36 -16.73
CA SER A 73 9.76 23.12 -17.06
C SER A 73 10.84 22.23 -17.67
N GLU A 74 11.72 22.80 -18.50
CA GLU A 74 12.91 22.10 -19.01
C GLU A 74 13.80 21.58 -17.88
N ARG A 75 13.90 22.34 -16.79
CA ARG A 75 14.67 21.96 -15.59
C ARG A 75 14.27 20.57 -15.07
N ASP A 76 12.97 20.29 -15.07
CA ASP A 76 12.39 19.08 -14.47
C ASP A 76 12.14 17.97 -15.50
N PHE A 77 12.28 18.28 -16.79
CA PHE A 77 12.10 17.29 -17.86
C PHE A 77 13.34 16.43 -18.04
N LEU A 78 13.68 15.69 -17.00
CA LEU A 78 14.81 14.75 -16.95
C LEU A 78 14.27 13.37 -16.59
N LEU A 79 14.62 12.38 -17.41
CA LEU A 79 14.07 11.02 -17.33
C LEU A 79 14.83 10.11 -16.35
N SER A 80 15.94 10.59 -15.80
CA SER A 80 16.74 9.89 -14.80
C SER A 80 17.42 10.88 -13.88
N ALA A 81 17.60 10.50 -12.62
CA ALA A 81 18.46 11.21 -11.68
C ALA A 81 19.92 10.78 -11.82
N SER A 82 20.15 9.59 -12.38
CA SER A 82 21.47 8.99 -12.67
C SER A 82 22.42 8.92 -11.46
N SER A 83 21.90 9.04 -10.24
CA SER A 83 22.68 9.02 -8.99
C SER A 83 21.76 8.92 -7.78
N SER A 84 22.34 8.57 -6.63
CA SER A 84 21.65 8.62 -5.35
C SER A 84 21.50 10.06 -4.84
N ARG A 85 20.55 10.28 -3.93
CA ARG A 85 20.25 11.60 -3.33
C ARG A 85 21.45 12.22 -2.64
N LEU A 86 22.31 11.45 -1.99
CA LEU A 86 23.48 11.95 -1.25
C LEU A 86 24.68 12.24 -2.14
N LEU A 87 24.66 11.83 -3.39
CA LEU A 87 25.68 12.19 -4.36
C LEU A 87 25.17 13.31 -5.27
N THR A 88 24.87 13.02 -6.55
CA THR A 88 24.41 14.02 -7.51
C THR A 88 22.95 13.89 -7.92
N GLY A 89 22.21 13.02 -7.27
CA GLY A 89 20.79 12.73 -7.59
C GLY A 89 19.76 13.54 -6.82
N ASN A 90 20.18 14.56 -6.05
CA ASN A 90 19.25 15.45 -5.37
C ASN A 90 18.96 16.69 -6.21
N PHE A 91 17.85 16.69 -6.91
CA PHE A 91 17.41 17.81 -7.76
C PHE A 91 16.49 18.76 -7.00
N PRO A 92 16.38 20.03 -7.42
CA PRO A 92 15.48 20.99 -6.76
C PRO A 92 14.04 20.49 -6.60
N VAL A 93 13.52 19.75 -7.58
CA VAL A 93 12.15 19.24 -7.53
C VAL A 93 11.94 18.21 -6.40
N HIS A 94 12.98 17.47 -5.99
CA HIS A 94 12.91 16.58 -4.83
C HIS A 94 12.68 17.37 -3.55
N ASP A 95 13.46 18.42 -3.33
CA ASP A 95 13.31 19.30 -2.16
C ASP A 95 11.96 20.01 -2.15
N GLU A 96 11.50 20.46 -3.32
CA GLU A 96 10.19 21.11 -3.48
C GLU A 96 9.04 20.15 -3.13
N LEU A 97 9.11 18.91 -3.58
CA LEU A 97 8.12 17.88 -3.25
C LEU A 97 8.10 17.59 -1.74
N GLU A 98 9.26 17.44 -1.12
CA GLU A 98 9.37 17.17 0.31
C GLU A 98 8.82 18.33 1.15
N LYS A 99 9.10 19.58 0.77
CA LYS A 99 8.53 20.76 1.41
C LYS A 99 7.01 20.82 1.25
N MET A 100 6.51 20.48 0.07
CA MET A 100 5.07 20.44 -0.19
C MET A 100 4.38 19.38 0.70
N LEU A 101 4.96 18.18 0.82
CA LEU A 101 4.45 17.13 1.70
C LEU A 101 4.41 17.58 3.16
N ALA A 102 5.51 18.13 3.66
CA ALA A 102 5.58 18.63 5.03
C ALA A 102 4.50 19.69 5.29
N CYS A 103 4.31 20.63 4.36
CA CYS A 103 3.29 21.66 4.44
C CYS A 103 1.87 21.09 4.44
N LEU A 104 1.57 20.18 3.50
CA LEU A 104 0.24 19.57 3.38
C LEU A 104 -0.18 18.82 4.66
N PHE A 105 0.75 18.09 5.26
CA PHE A 105 0.50 17.32 6.47
C PHE A 105 0.70 18.12 7.76
N GLY A 106 1.13 19.39 7.67
CA GLY A 106 1.42 20.20 8.86
C GLY A 106 2.54 19.63 9.72
N ARG A 107 3.57 19.06 9.10
CA ARG A 107 4.72 18.44 9.77
C ARG A 107 6.01 19.18 9.40
N ASP A 108 7.07 18.94 10.20
CA ASP A 108 8.34 19.64 10.05
C ASP A 108 9.22 19.08 8.95
N GLY A 109 9.13 17.78 8.68
CA GLY A 109 9.99 17.10 7.73
C GLY A 109 9.26 16.10 6.87
N ALA A 110 9.82 15.86 5.68
CA ALA A 110 9.40 14.81 4.77
C ALA A 110 10.59 14.29 3.98
N LEU A 111 10.53 13.02 3.59
CA LEU A 111 11.46 12.38 2.66
C LEU A 111 10.71 11.56 1.64
N VAL A 112 11.24 11.51 0.41
CA VAL A 112 10.69 10.68 -0.67
C VAL A 112 11.65 9.57 -1.05
N PHE A 113 11.08 8.45 -1.47
CA PHE A 113 11.78 7.20 -1.76
C PHE A 113 11.30 6.59 -3.08
N SER A 114 12.07 5.65 -3.61
CA SER A 114 11.79 5.03 -4.91
C SER A 114 10.54 4.15 -4.93
N SER A 115 10.15 3.57 -3.80
CA SER A 115 8.94 2.75 -3.69
C SER A 115 8.49 2.59 -2.24
N GLY A 116 7.24 2.13 -2.05
CA GLY A 116 6.74 1.76 -0.73
C GLY A 116 7.51 0.60 -0.10
N TYR A 117 8.02 -0.31 -0.91
CA TYR A 117 8.86 -1.41 -0.42
C TYR A 117 10.18 -0.88 0.17
N HIS A 118 10.87 0.03 -0.53
CA HIS A 118 12.07 0.70 -0.03
C HIS A 118 11.81 1.54 1.22
N LEU A 119 10.66 2.19 1.29
CA LEU A 119 10.22 2.95 2.47
C LEU A 119 10.25 2.06 3.73
N ASN A 120 9.55 0.93 3.70
CA ASN A 120 9.37 0.07 4.86
C ASN A 120 10.62 -0.77 5.17
N THR A 121 11.31 -1.28 4.14
CA THR A 121 12.57 -2.03 4.33
C THR A 121 13.75 -1.14 4.67
N GLY A 122 13.62 0.16 4.54
CA GLY A 122 14.66 1.13 4.88
C GLY A 122 14.48 1.79 6.23
N ILE A 123 13.28 2.28 6.56
CA ILE A 123 13.05 3.02 7.80
C ILE A 123 13.17 2.10 9.02
N LEU A 124 12.49 0.97 9.03
CA LEU A 124 12.46 0.10 10.21
C LEU A 124 13.85 -0.36 10.67
N PRO A 125 14.74 -0.85 9.77
CA PRO A 125 16.11 -1.17 10.19
C PRO A 125 16.92 0.04 10.65
N ALA A 126 16.64 1.23 10.13
CA ALA A 126 17.34 2.44 10.48
C ALA A 126 17.00 2.94 11.89
N VAL A 127 15.72 2.82 12.29
CA VAL A 127 15.20 3.41 13.53
C VAL A 127 15.02 2.43 14.67
N ALA A 128 15.06 1.13 14.41
CA ALA A 128 14.81 0.07 15.39
C ALA A 128 16.08 -0.73 15.64
N ASP A 129 16.65 -0.58 16.82
CA ASP A 129 17.87 -1.25 17.27
C ASP A 129 17.57 -2.38 18.27
N ALA A 130 18.63 -2.95 18.88
CA ALA A 130 18.51 -4.02 19.86
C ALA A 130 17.77 -3.61 21.14
N HIS A 131 17.64 -2.31 21.41
CA HIS A 131 16.92 -1.76 22.56
C HIS A 131 15.49 -1.33 22.22
N THR A 132 15.03 -1.65 21.03
CA THR A 132 13.70 -1.35 20.53
C THR A 132 12.84 -2.60 20.53
N LEU A 133 11.59 -2.47 20.97
CA LEU A 133 10.53 -3.46 20.76
C LEU A 133 9.60 -2.98 19.65
N ILE A 134 9.37 -3.80 18.64
CA ILE A 134 8.35 -3.56 17.64
C ILE A 134 7.11 -4.37 17.99
N LEU A 135 5.97 -3.70 18.09
CA LEU A 135 4.66 -4.31 18.22
C LEU A 135 3.90 -4.10 16.93
N ALA A 136 3.79 -5.15 16.12
CA ALA A 136 3.21 -5.07 14.78
C ALA A 136 1.89 -5.83 14.71
N ASP A 137 0.90 -5.26 14.02
CA ASP A 137 -0.31 -5.99 13.67
C ASP A 137 0.03 -7.21 12.82
N LYS A 138 -0.63 -8.33 13.09
CA LYS A 138 -0.34 -9.61 12.44
C LYS A 138 -0.54 -9.57 10.91
N LEU A 139 -1.41 -8.70 10.40
CA LEU A 139 -1.74 -8.59 8.98
C LEU A 139 -1.05 -7.44 8.25
N VAL A 140 -0.01 -6.85 8.81
CA VAL A 140 0.75 -5.81 8.10
C VAL A 140 1.39 -6.35 6.82
N HIS A 141 1.56 -5.47 5.84
CA HIS A 141 2.10 -5.78 4.53
C HIS A 141 3.48 -6.47 4.60
N ALA A 142 3.77 -7.30 3.59
CA ALA A 142 5.03 -8.03 3.50
C ALA A 142 6.27 -7.12 3.59
N SER A 143 6.23 -5.92 3.05
CA SER A 143 7.34 -4.95 3.15
C SER A 143 7.63 -4.51 4.59
N LEU A 144 6.60 -4.40 5.42
CA LEU A 144 6.75 -4.10 6.84
C LEU A 144 7.37 -5.29 7.58
N ILE A 145 6.95 -6.51 7.28
CA ILE A 145 7.54 -7.72 7.84
C ILE A 145 9.02 -7.84 7.46
N ASP A 146 9.35 -7.58 6.21
CA ASP A 146 10.73 -7.64 5.71
C ASP A 146 11.59 -6.55 6.36
N GLY A 147 11.06 -5.34 6.52
CA GLY A 147 11.74 -4.26 7.23
C GLY A 147 12.00 -4.61 8.70
N ILE A 148 11.04 -5.21 9.38
CA ILE A 148 11.19 -5.70 10.76
C ILE A 148 12.30 -6.77 10.83
N ARG A 149 12.30 -7.72 9.90
CA ARG A 149 13.33 -8.77 9.85
C ARG A 149 14.74 -8.25 9.61
N LEU A 150 14.87 -7.16 8.85
CA LEU A 150 16.16 -6.50 8.61
C LEU A 150 16.63 -5.67 9.81
N SER A 151 15.76 -5.36 10.75
CA SER A 151 16.10 -4.63 11.98
C SER A 151 16.73 -5.54 13.03
N ALA A 152 17.45 -4.95 13.98
CA ALA A 152 17.96 -5.65 15.15
C ALA A 152 16.93 -5.72 16.30
N ALA A 153 15.74 -5.19 16.11
CA ALA A 153 14.72 -5.08 17.15
C ALA A 153 14.05 -6.43 17.44
N LYS A 154 13.64 -6.61 18.70
CA LYS A 154 12.69 -7.65 19.05
C LYS A 154 11.31 -7.27 18.49
N CYS A 155 10.59 -8.24 17.96
CA CYS A 155 9.22 -8.03 17.46
C CYS A 155 8.25 -9.00 18.10
N ILE A 156 7.11 -8.48 18.52
CA ILE A 156 5.93 -9.27 18.90
C ILE A 156 4.80 -8.83 17.98
N ARG A 157 4.19 -9.80 17.30
CA ARG A 157 3.03 -9.55 16.43
C ARG A 157 1.76 -9.79 17.24
N TYR A 158 0.97 -8.75 17.45
CA TYR A 158 -0.33 -8.89 18.10
C TYR A 158 -1.41 -9.31 17.11
N ARG A 159 -2.44 -9.98 17.60
CA ARG A 159 -3.56 -10.41 16.77
C ARG A 159 -4.21 -9.22 16.07
N HIS A 160 -4.60 -9.43 14.82
CA HIS A 160 -5.14 -8.37 13.97
C HIS A 160 -6.21 -7.56 14.68
N GLN A 161 -5.98 -6.26 14.80
CA GLN A 161 -6.86 -5.30 15.47
C GLN A 161 -7.27 -5.66 16.90
N ASP A 162 -6.48 -6.46 17.60
CA ASP A 162 -6.70 -6.78 19.01
C ASP A 162 -5.95 -5.79 19.90
N TYR A 163 -6.58 -4.68 20.18
CA TYR A 163 -5.99 -3.58 20.95
C TYR A 163 -5.97 -3.84 22.45
N THR A 164 -6.78 -4.77 22.94
CA THR A 164 -6.69 -5.28 24.31
C THR A 164 -5.39 -6.04 24.50
N GLN A 165 -5.03 -6.92 23.56
CA GLN A 165 -3.73 -7.59 23.56
C GLN A 165 -2.58 -6.59 23.45
N LEU A 166 -2.68 -5.61 22.55
CA LEU A 166 -1.66 -4.57 22.40
C LEU A 166 -1.43 -3.84 23.71
N GLN A 167 -2.49 -3.42 24.40
CA GLN A 167 -2.39 -2.76 25.69
C GLN A 167 -1.72 -3.65 26.74
N THR A 168 -2.07 -4.92 26.81
CA THR A 168 -1.44 -5.90 27.70
C THR A 168 0.06 -6.01 27.43
N LEU A 169 0.46 -6.03 26.15
CA LEU A 169 1.87 -6.08 25.76
C LEU A 169 2.62 -4.80 26.16
N LEU A 170 1.99 -3.63 26.00
CA LEU A 170 2.57 -2.35 26.44
C LEU A 170 2.77 -2.32 27.95
N GLU A 171 1.76 -2.72 28.71
CA GLU A 171 1.85 -2.80 30.17
C GLU A 171 2.97 -3.70 30.63
N LYS A 172 3.15 -4.85 29.96
CA LYS A 172 4.19 -5.83 30.28
C LYS A 172 5.60 -5.37 29.94
N HIS A 173 5.78 -4.67 28.82
CA HIS A 173 7.11 -4.45 28.22
C HIS A 173 7.62 -3.01 28.23
N HIS A 174 6.81 -2.01 28.59
CA HIS A 174 7.20 -0.61 28.41
C HIS A 174 8.43 -0.19 29.21
N HIS A 175 8.75 -0.86 30.30
CA HIS A 175 9.95 -0.61 31.10
C HIS A 175 11.20 -1.34 30.60
N ASP A 176 11.04 -2.34 29.72
CA ASP A 176 12.14 -3.21 29.33
C ASP A 176 12.91 -2.70 28.10
N PHE A 177 12.36 -1.70 27.42
CA PHE A 177 12.92 -1.18 26.16
C PHE A 177 13.04 0.35 26.20
N SER A 178 14.11 0.86 25.57
CA SER A 178 14.29 2.31 25.41
C SER A 178 13.21 2.92 24.53
N ARG A 179 12.68 2.15 23.59
CA ARG A 179 11.72 2.58 22.60
C ARG A 179 10.81 1.42 22.21
N ILE A 180 9.55 1.71 22.03
CA ILE A 180 8.56 0.78 21.48
C ILE A 180 7.97 1.42 20.25
N ILE A 181 7.97 0.71 19.12
CA ILE A 181 7.35 1.18 17.87
C ILE A 181 6.15 0.30 17.58
N ILE A 182 4.96 0.89 17.58
CA ILE A 182 3.72 0.23 17.13
C ILE A 182 3.63 0.42 15.63
N VAL A 183 3.56 -0.69 14.89
CA VAL A 183 3.52 -0.72 13.43
C VAL A 183 2.16 -1.22 12.96
N THR A 184 1.48 -0.43 12.14
CA THR A 184 0.19 -0.78 11.54
C THR A 184 0.04 -0.18 10.15
N GLU A 185 -0.91 -0.72 9.38
CA GLU A 185 -1.49 -0.02 8.24
C GLU A 185 -2.75 0.71 8.68
N SER A 186 -3.14 1.75 7.99
CA SER A 186 -4.42 2.45 8.26
C SER A 186 -5.59 1.78 7.56
N ILE A 187 -5.40 1.37 6.31
CA ILE A 187 -6.29 0.47 5.57
C ILE A 187 -5.50 -0.77 5.22
N PHE A 188 -5.94 -1.92 5.68
CA PHE A 188 -5.26 -3.19 5.42
C PHE A 188 -5.50 -3.65 3.99
N SER A 189 -4.42 -4.07 3.31
CA SER A 189 -4.40 -4.29 1.86
C SER A 189 -5.30 -5.42 1.37
N MET A 190 -5.56 -6.44 2.21
CA MET A 190 -6.29 -7.64 1.78
C MET A 190 -7.75 -7.67 2.24
N ASP A 191 -8.06 -7.10 3.39
CA ASP A 191 -9.41 -7.09 3.96
C ASP A 191 -10.11 -5.74 3.81
N GLY A 192 -9.36 -4.66 3.61
CA GLY A 192 -9.90 -3.33 3.44
C GLY A 192 -10.48 -2.71 4.72
N ASP A 193 -10.23 -3.31 5.87
CA ASP A 193 -10.64 -2.78 7.15
C ASP A 193 -9.72 -1.64 7.61
N VAL A 194 -10.25 -0.77 8.46
CA VAL A 194 -9.60 0.48 8.88
C VAL A 194 -9.14 0.37 10.33
N ALA A 195 -7.88 0.75 10.57
CA ALA A 195 -7.33 0.80 11.93
C ALA A 195 -7.83 2.04 12.69
N PRO A 196 -8.15 1.92 13.99
CA PRO A 196 -8.52 3.05 14.84
C PRO A 196 -7.28 3.82 15.30
N LEU A 197 -6.71 4.65 14.44
CA LEU A 197 -5.47 5.39 14.69
C LEU A 197 -5.60 6.35 15.89
N ALA A 198 -6.77 6.95 16.08
CA ALA A 198 -7.02 7.81 17.25
C ALA A 198 -6.87 7.04 18.58
N ARG A 199 -7.30 5.78 18.63
CA ARG A 199 -7.10 4.90 19.78
C ARG A 199 -5.63 4.60 20.03
N LEU A 200 -4.85 4.37 18.97
CA LEU A 200 -3.40 4.17 19.08
C LEU A 200 -2.70 5.44 19.58
N ALA A 201 -3.15 6.61 19.12
CA ALA A 201 -2.64 7.89 19.60
C ALA A 201 -2.88 8.08 21.10
N GLU A 202 -4.05 7.67 21.61
CA GLU A 202 -4.33 7.69 23.05
C GLU A 202 -3.43 6.72 23.84
N LEU A 203 -3.16 5.53 23.33
CA LEU A 203 -2.22 4.59 23.95
C LEU A 203 -0.81 5.18 24.05
N LYS A 204 -0.35 5.86 22.99
CA LYS A 204 0.95 6.53 22.96
C LYS A 204 1.08 7.58 24.09
N LYS A 205 0.03 8.31 24.40
CA LYS A 205 0.08 9.33 25.47
C LYS A 205 0.36 8.74 26.85
N THR A 206 -0.06 7.52 27.10
CA THR A 206 0.16 6.81 28.37
C THR A 206 1.63 6.35 28.54
N TYR A 207 2.32 6.08 27.43
CA TYR A 207 3.67 5.50 27.43
C TYR A 207 4.63 6.42 26.68
N PRO A 208 5.49 7.20 27.39
CA PRO A 208 6.35 8.21 26.75
C PRO A 208 7.38 7.68 25.75
N ASN A 209 7.75 6.39 25.86
CA ASN A 209 8.71 5.75 24.95
C ASN A 209 8.07 5.07 23.74
N VAL A 210 6.77 5.23 23.53
CA VAL A 210 6.04 4.66 22.40
C VAL A 210 6.02 5.62 21.22
N MET A 211 6.32 5.09 20.04
CA MET A 211 6.21 5.76 18.76
C MET A 211 5.21 5.00 17.86
N LEU A 212 4.54 5.73 16.98
CA LEU A 212 3.60 5.16 16.01
C LEU A 212 4.17 5.21 14.60
N TYR A 213 4.19 4.06 13.95
CA TYR A 213 4.54 3.88 12.55
C TYR A 213 3.30 3.43 11.79
N VAL A 214 2.79 4.27 10.89
CA VAL A 214 1.54 4.00 10.16
C VAL A 214 1.78 4.07 8.66
N ASP A 215 1.48 2.98 7.96
CA ASP A 215 1.48 2.92 6.50
C ASP A 215 0.08 3.24 5.97
N GLU A 216 -0.05 4.39 5.33
CA GLU A 216 -1.27 4.89 4.71
C GLU A 216 -1.32 4.68 3.19
N ALA A 217 -0.58 3.71 2.66
CA ALA A 217 -0.47 3.49 1.23
C ALA A 217 -1.82 3.38 0.50
N HIS A 218 -2.81 2.76 1.13
CA HIS A 218 -4.15 2.57 0.56
C HIS A 218 -5.14 3.69 0.91
N ALA A 219 -4.77 4.63 1.77
CA ALA A 219 -5.65 5.67 2.27
C ALA A 219 -5.33 7.07 1.74
N VAL A 220 -4.04 7.36 1.48
CA VAL A 220 -3.65 8.67 0.96
C VAL A 220 -4.31 8.92 -0.41
N GLY A 221 -4.84 10.11 -0.59
CA GLY A 221 -5.64 10.48 -1.76
C GLY A 221 -7.13 10.10 -1.65
N VAL A 222 -7.45 9.06 -0.88
CA VAL A 222 -8.79 8.42 -0.84
C VAL A 222 -9.63 8.90 0.35
N ARG A 223 -9.04 8.99 1.52
CA ARG A 223 -9.73 9.28 2.78
C ARG A 223 -9.25 10.61 3.36
N GLY A 224 -10.10 11.17 4.23
CA GLY A 224 -9.86 12.49 4.81
C GLY A 224 -10.39 13.62 3.95
N GLN A 225 -10.74 14.73 4.57
CA GLN A 225 -11.34 15.89 3.89
C GLN A 225 -10.41 16.47 2.81
N LYS A 226 -9.11 16.50 3.10
CA LYS A 226 -8.08 16.97 2.16
C LYS A 226 -7.42 15.85 1.37
N GLY A 227 -7.85 14.60 1.58
CA GLY A 227 -7.25 13.43 0.95
C GLY A 227 -5.91 13.00 1.56
N LEU A 228 -5.65 13.32 2.83
CA LEU A 228 -4.38 13.00 3.47
C LEU A 228 -4.38 11.63 4.18
N GLY A 229 -5.51 10.94 4.21
CA GLY A 229 -5.61 9.58 4.74
C GLY A 229 -6.42 9.47 6.02
N ILE A 230 -6.32 8.31 6.67
CA ILE A 230 -7.09 7.97 7.87
C ILE A 230 -6.65 8.80 9.09
N ALA A 231 -5.37 9.11 9.22
CA ALA A 231 -4.90 9.94 10.33
C ALA A 231 -5.51 11.35 10.28
N GLU A 232 -5.71 11.91 9.09
CA GLU A 232 -6.47 13.15 8.91
C GLU A 232 -7.94 12.95 9.27
N GLU A 233 -8.56 11.91 8.73
CA GLU A 233 -9.98 11.61 8.96
C GLU A 233 -10.29 11.45 10.46
N GLN A 234 -9.39 10.84 11.21
CA GLN A 234 -9.54 10.60 12.65
C GLN A 234 -8.92 11.70 13.53
N GLY A 235 -8.37 12.76 12.94
CA GLY A 235 -7.86 13.92 13.67
C GLY A 235 -6.59 13.69 14.47
N CYS A 236 -5.74 12.75 14.06
CA CYS A 236 -4.52 12.37 14.79
C CYS A 236 -3.23 12.46 13.96
N LEU A 237 -3.20 13.28 12.92
CA LEU A 237 -2.00 13.46 12.07
C LEU A 237 -0.73 13.76 12.87
N LYS A 238 -0.83 14.61 13.89
CA LYS A 238 0.32 15.06 14.68
C LYS A 238 0.86 14.00 15.63
N ASP A 239 0.06 12.99 15.94
CA ASP A 239 0.42 11.94 16.88
C ASP A 239 1.22 10.80 16.24
N ILE A 240 1.27 10.75 14.91
CA ILE A 240 1.97 9.70 14.16
C ILE A 240 3.42 10.12 13.95
N ASP A 241 4.36 9.33 14.45
CA ASP A 241 5.80 9.66 14.37
C ASP A 241 6.34 9.40 12.96
N PHE A 242 5.97 8.27 12.36
CA PHE A 242 6.31 7.88 11.00
C PHE A 242 5.02 7.72 10.20
N LEU A 243 4.57 8.80 9.58
CA LEU A 243 3.38 8.76 8.74
C LEU A 243 3.81 8.52 7.30
N CYS A 244 3.54 7.32 6.82
CA CYS A 244 4.05 6.80 5.56
C CYS A 244 2.94 6.69 4.52
N GLY A 245 3.32 6.83 3.26
CA GLY A 245 2.40 6.65 2.14
C GLY A 245 3.12 6.35 0.85
N THR A 246 2.36 6.10 -0.20
CA THR A 246 2.88 5.81 -1.54
C THR A 246 2.31 6.77 -2.56
N PHE A 247 3.10 7.03 -3.60
CA PHE A 247 2.64 7.75 -4.79
C PHE A 247 2.13 6.82 -5.89
N GLY A 248 2.31 5.51 -5.72
CA GLY A 248 2.05 4.50 -6.77
C GLY A 248 0.64 3.92 -6.79
N LYS A 249 -0.28 4.46 -6.02
CA LYS A 249 -1.68 4.00 -5.96
C LYS A 249 -2.63 5.15 -6.33
N ALA A 250 -3.40 5.68 -5.41
CA ALA A 250 -4.36 6.75 -5.69
C ALA A 250 -3.73 7.98 -6.35
N LEU A 251 -2.47 8.27 -6.07
CA LEU A 251 -1.77 9.42 -6.64
C LEU A 251 -1.19 9.17 -8.03
N ALA A 252 -1.38 7.99 -8.60
CA ALA A 252 -1.08 7.65 -9.99
C ALA A 252 0.34 8.01 -10.46
N SER A 253 1.32 7.82 -9.58
CA SER A 253 2.73 8.12 -9.83
C SER A 253 3.63 6.95 -9.43
N VAL A 254 4.83 7.21 -9.00
CA VAL A 254 5.79 6.23 -8.50
C VAL A 254 6.55 6.79 -7.31
N GLY A 255 6.88 5.92 -6.37
CA GLY A 255 7.62 6.30 -5.18
C GLY A 255 6.77 6.26 -3.90
N ALA A 256 7.37 6.75 -2.84
CA ALA A 256 6.77 6.75 -1.52
C ALA A 256 7.32 7.90 -0.67
N TYR A 257 6.70 8.16 0.46
CA TYR A 257 7.11 9.23 1.35
C TYR A 257 6.93 8.85 2.81
N VAL A 258 7.68 9.53 3.67
CA VAL A 258 7.41 9.64 5.10
C VAL A 258 7.29 11.11 5.47
N VAL A 259 6.32 11.47 6.31
CA VAL A 259 6.29 12.74 7.02
C VAL A 259 6.56 12.49 8.50
N CYS A 260 7.40 13.32 9.10
CA CYS A 260 7.95 13.08 10.43
C CYS A 260 8.53 14.39 11.00
N SER A 261 9.16 14.32 12.17
CA SER A 261 9.93 15.43 12.71
C SER A 261 11.19 15.71 11.90
N GLN A 262 11.72 16.90 11.99
CA GLN A 262 12.98 17.27 11.34
C GLN A 262 14.14 16.39 11.83
N THR A 263 14.17 16.07 13.12
CA THR A 263 15.19 15.18 13.70
C THR A 263 15.16 13.78 13.06
N ILE A 264 13.98 13.19 12.91
CA ILE A 264 13.83 11.89 12.25
C ILE A 264 14.24 11.97 10.78
N ARG A 265 13.85 13.05 10.09
CA ARG A 265 14.25 13.26 8.69
C ARG A 265 15.78 13.26 8.54
N GLU A 266 16.47 14.04 9.33
CA GLU A 266 17.93 14.11 9.29
C GLU A 266 18.59 12.78 9.66
N TYR A 267 18.04 12.08 10.64
CA TYR A 267 18.50 10.75 11.04
C TYR A 267 18.38 9.76 9.86
N LEU A 268 17.25 9.74 9.16
CA LEU A 268 17.02 8.85 8.01
C LEU A 268 17.97 9.17 6.84
N VAL A 269 18.23 10.43 6.56
CA VAL A 269 19.21 10.84 5.54
C VAL A 269 20.60 10.23 5.83
N ASN A 270 20.94 10.05 7.10
CA ASN A 270 22.24 9.54 7.52
C ASN A 270 22.29 8.02 7.74
N ARG A 271 21.14 7.36 7.89
CA ARG A 271 21.09 5.95 8.31
C ARG A 271 20.22 5.03 7.46
N MET A 272 19.36 5.58 6.63
CA MET A 272 18.43 4.76 5.83
C MET A 272 19.11 4.23 4.57
N ARG A 273 19.44 2.94 4.58
CA ARG A 273 20.21 2.29 3.51
C ARG A 273 19.50 2.36 2.14
N THR A 274 18.20 2.20 2.09
CA THR A 274 17.44 2.25 0.83
C THR A 274 17.30 3.67 0.23
N LEU A 275 17.61 4.69 1.01
CA LEU A 275 17.77 6.06 0.52
C LEU A 275 19.23 6.30 0.04
N ILE A 276 20.18 5.89 0.86
CA ILE A 276 21.62 6.18 0.65
C ILE A 276 22.15 5.44 -0.57
N PHE A 277 21.76 4.18 -0.77
CA PHE A 277 22.34 3.27 -1.78
C PHE A 277 21.43 3.01 -2.97
N THR A 278 20.46 3.88 -3.24
CA THR A 278 19.52 3.76 -4.35
C THR A 278 19.56 4.99 -5.22
N THR A 279 19.51 4.81 -6.54
CA THR A 279 19.28 5.92 -7.48
C THR A 279 17.97 6.63 -7.13
N ALA A 280 18.01 7.95 -7.11
CA ALA A 280 16.85 8.78 -6.82
C ALA A 280 15.76 8.65 -7.90
N LEU A 281 14.54 9.01 -7.54
CA LEU A 281 13.43 9.11 -8.48
C LEU A 281 13.79 10.07 -9.64
N PRO A 282 13.38 9.77 -10.87
CA PRO A 282 13.55 10.70 -11.98
C PRO A 282 12.89 12.06 -11.69
N PRO A 283 13.52 13.18 -12.01
CA PRO A 283 12.92 14.49 -11.85
C PRO A 283 11.55 14.62 -12.54
N PHE A 284 11.39 14.03 -13.71
CA PHE A 284 10.13 14.01 -14.45
C PHE A 284 8.98 13.44 -13.61
N ASN A 285 9.17 12.24 -13.04
CA ASN A 285 8.17 11.61 -12.19
C ASN A 285 7.93 12.37 -10.90
N THR A 286 8.98 12.94 -10.33
CA THR A 286 8.90 13.77 -9.11
C THR A 286 8.07 15.04 -9.37
N ALA A 287 8.25 15.68 -10.52
CA ALA A 287 7.44 16.81 -10.95
C ALA A 287 5.97 16.43 -11.14
N TRP A 288 5.69 15.27 -11.72
CA TRP A 288 4.33 14.74 -11.83
C TRP A 288 3.69 14.53 -10.45
N THR A 289 4.39 13.92 -9.52
CA THR A 289 3.91 13.72 -8.14
C THR A 289 3.59 15.05 -7.48
N LYS A 290 4.47 16.03 -7.62
CA LYS A 290 4.27 17.39 -7.10
C LYS A 290 3.01 18.04 -7.69
N PHE A 291 2.81 17.91 -9.00
CA PHE A 291 1.63 18.41 -9.69
C PHE A 291 0.34 17.73 -9.15
N VAL A 292 0.34 16.41 -9.02
CA VAL A 292 -0.80 15.64 -8.48
C VAL A 292 -1.13 16.10 -7.06
N LEU A 293 -0.15 16.20 -6.19
CA LEU A 293 -0.35 16.67 -4.81
C LEU A 293 -0.88 18.10 -4.74
N SER A 294 -0.47 18.97 -5.65
CA SER A 294 -1.00 20.36 -5.72
C SER A 294 -2.49 20.40 -6.03
N ARG A 295 -3.03 19.35 -6.63
CA ARG A 295 -4.45 19.23 -7.02
C ARG A 295 -5.28 18.37 -6.06
N LEU A 296 -4.64 17.74 -5.08
CA LEU A 296 -5.27 16.75 -4.20
C LEU A 296 -6.54 17.28 -3.53
N GLY A 297 -6.52 18.52 -3.05
CA GLY A 297 -7.67 19.16 -2.43
C GLY A 297 -8.85 19.41 -3.38
N THR A 298 -8.61 19.43 -4.69
CA THR A 298 -9.66 19.66 -5.71
C THR A 298 -10.45 18.41 -6.07
N TRP A 299 -10.06 17.23 -5.56
CA TRP A 299 -10.65 15.94 -5.94
C TRP A 299 -11.63 15.38 -4.91
N SER A 300 -12.27 16.22 -4.12
CA SER A 300 -13.29 15.78 -3.15
C SER A 300 -14.45 15.04 -3.82
N GLU A 301 -14.87 15.42 -5.02
CA GLU A 301 -15.89 14.68 -5.78
C GLU A 301 -15.44 13.27 -6.15
N ARG A 302 -14.19 13.09 -6.56
CA ARG A 302 -13.65 11.76 -6.86
C ARG A 302 -13.66 10.88 -5.59
N ARG A 303 -13.23 11.43 -4.45
CA ARG A 303 -13.29 10.72 -3.16
C ARG A 303 -14.71 10.35 -2.75
N ASN A 304 -15.65 11.28 -2.90
CA ASN A 304 -17.06 11.05 -2.57
C ASN A 304 -17.68 9.97 -3.46
N ARG A 305 -17.37 10.00 -4.76
CA ARG A 305 -17.84 9.00 -5.71
C ARG A 305 -17.29 7.62 -5.39
N LEU A 306 -15.99 7.53 -5.08
CA LEU A 306 -15.37 6.27 -4.66
C LEU A 306 -16.01 5.74 -3.36
N ALA A 307 -16.26 6.60 -2.38
CA ALA A 307 -16.94 6.23 -1.15
C ALA A 307 -18.36 5.70 -1.39
N LYS A 308 -19.11 6.34 -2.27
CA LYS A 308 -20.45 5.93 -2.67
C LYS A 308 -20.45 4.54 -3.34
N HIS A 309 -19.57 4.33 -4.32
CA HIS A 309 -19.43 3.03 -4.97
C HIS A 309 -19.01 1.94 -3.98
N SER A 310 -18.10 2.25 -3.08
CA SER A 310 -17.60 1.32 -2.07
C SER A 310 -18.71 0.88 -1.11
N LEU A 311 -19.50 1.83 -0.63
CA LEU A 311 -20.64 1.54 0.24
C LEU A 311 -21.67 0.65 -0.46
N HIS A 312 -22.00 0.96 -1.71
CA HIS A 312 -22.95 0.20 -2.52
C HIS A 312 -22.50 -1.26 -2.71
N VAL A 313 -21.23 -1.46 -3.07
CA VAL A 313 -20.67 -2.82 -3.27
C VAL A 313 -20.63 -3.60 -1.95
N ARG A 314 -20.18 -2.98 -0.86
CA ARG A 314 -20.17 -3.64 0.45
C ARG A 314 -21.57 -4.05 0.91
N GLN A 315 -22.56 -3.20 0.73
CA GLN A 315 -23.95 -3.51 1.04
C GLN A 315 -24.48 -4.67 0.20
N ALA A 316 -24.20 -4.70 -1.08
CA ALA A 316 -24.60 -5.79 -1.96
C ALA A 316 -24.02 -7.14 -1.52
N ILE A 317 -22.77 -7.16 -1.09
CA ILE A 317 -22.13 -8.37 -0.57
C ILE A 317 -22.80 -8.81 0.74
N GLN A 318 -23.05 -7.89 1.67
CA GLN A 318 -23.72 -8.20 2.94
C GLN A 318 -25.14 -8.71 2.74
N GLU A 319 -25.90 -8.09 1.86
CA GLU A 319 -27.28 -8.50 1.52
C GLU A 319 -27.33 -9.89 0.87
N SER A 320 -26.26 -10.31 0.20
CA SER A 320 -26.12 -11.68 -0.34
C SER A 320 -25.80 -12.75 0.71
N GLY A 321 -25.66 -12.35 1.98
CA GLY A 321 -25.33 -13.25 3.10
C GLY A 321 -23.84 -13.55 3.27
N LYS A 322 -22.97 -12.92 2.49
CA LYS A 322 -21.52 -13.09 2.61
C LYS A 322 -20.94 -12.13 3.65
N SER A 323 -19.87 -12.57 4.32
CA SER A 323 -19.09 -11.74 5.22
C SER A 323 -18.35 -10.65 4.44
N CYS A 324 -18.35 -9.43 4.95
CA CYS A 324 -17.61 -8.31 4.38
C CYS A 324 -16.91 -7.53 5.50
N PRO A 325 -15.63 -7.84 5.76
CA PRO A 325 -14.87 -7.16 6.82
C PRO A 325 -14.46 -5.72 6.44
N SER A 326 -14.58 -5.36 5.17
CA SER A 326 -14.13 -4.07 4.64
C SER A 326 -14.98 -2.90 5.14
N SER A 327 -14.30 -1.78 5.36
CA SER A 327 -14.91 -0.45 5.54
C SER A 327 -14.31 0.58 4.58
N SER A 328 -13.74 0.12 3.47
CA SER A 328 -13.06 0.94 2.47
C SER A 328 -13.41 0.51 1.04
N HIS A 329 -12.66 1.05 0.08
CA HIS A 329 -12.74 0.76 -1.35
C HIS A 329 -12.04 -0.57 -1.73
N ILE A 330 -11.38 -1.23 -0.81
CA ILE A 330 -10.81 -2.56 -0.97
C ILE A 330 -11.79 -3.55 -0.35
N ILE A 331 -12.30 -4.48 -1.16
CA ILE A 331 -13.41 -5.33 -0.72
C ILE A 331 -13.09 -6.77 -1.11
N PRO A 332 -12.79 -7.64 -0.13
CA PRO A 332 -12.53 -9.05 -0.39
C PRO A 332 -13.84 -9.83 -0.53
N VAL A 333 -13.83 -10.79 -1.44
CA VAL A 333 -14.81 -11.87 -1.50
C VAL A 333 -14.05 -13.17 -1.27
N VAL A 334 -14.09 -13.69 -0.05
CA VAL A 334 -13.34 -14.89 0.33
C VAL A 334 -14.01 -16.12 -0.26
N ILE A 335 -13.25 -16.89 -1.04
CA ILE A 335 -13.69 -18.13 -1.67
C ILE A 335 -13.17 -19.33 -0.87
N GLY A 336 -11.89 -19.32 -0.45
CA GLY A 336 -11.25 -20.36 0.34
C GLY A 336 -10.12 -21.05 -0.40
N GLU A 337 -10.42 -22.03 -1.22
CA GLU A 337 -9.42 -22.79 -1.96
C GLU A 337 -8.88 -22.02 -3.18
N SER A 338 -7.57 -22.16 -3.45
CA SER A 338 -6.90 -21.46 -4.57
C SER A 338 -7.52 -21.80 -5.92
N ARG A 339 -7.84 -23.06 -6.17
CA ARG A 339 -8.42 -23.50 -7.45
C ARG A 339 -9.82 -22.94 -7.67
N ASP A 340 -10.66 -22.94 -6.65
CA ASP A 340 -12.00 -22.38 -6.72
C ASP A 340 -11.96 -20.89 -6.93
N THR A 341 -10.99 -20.22 -6.33
CA THR A 341 -10.77 -18.77 -6.49
C THR A 341 -10.37 -18.42 -7.92
N ILE A 342 -9.50 -19.23 -8.55
CA ILE A 342 -9.13 -19.07 -9.95
C ILE A 342 -10.37 -19.20 -10.84
N LEU A 343 -11.22 -20.20 -10.63
CA LEU A 343 -12.44 -20.42 -11.40
C LEU A 343 -13.43 -19.26 -11.24
N LYS A 344 -13.58 -18.74 -10.03
CA LYS A 344 -14.44 -17.57 -9.77
C LYS A 344 -13.90 -16.30 -10.43
N ALA A 345 -12.58 -16.11 -10.44
CA ALA A 345 -11.95 -14.99 -11.14
C ALA A 345 -12.20 -15.07 -12.65
N GLU A 346 -12.08 -16.25 -13.24
CA GLU A 346 -12.37 -16.48 -14.66
C GLU A 346 -13.85 -16.21 -14.98
N ASP A 347 -14.76 -16.66 -14.13
CA ASP A 347 -16.20 -16.38 -14.26
C ASP A 347 -16.48 -14.88 -14.24
N MET A 348 -15.89 -14.13 -13.31
CA MET A 348 -16.01 -12.67 -13.27
C MET A 348 -15.47 -12.01 -14.55
N GLN A 349 -14.34 -12.49 -15.07
CA GLN A 349 -13.76 -11.96 -16.30
C GLN A 349 -14.69 -12.21 -17.51
N HIS A 350 -15.29 -13.38 -17.61
CA HIS A 350 -16.30 -13.69 -18.64
C HIS A 350 -17.53 -12.77 -18.55
N LYS A 351 -17.87 -12.33 -17.35
CA LYS A 351 -18.96 -11.38 -17.09
C LYS A 351 -18.56 -9.91 -17.29
N GLY A 352 -17.32 -9.65 -17.69
CA GLY A 352 -16.83 -8.31 -17.98
C GLY A 352 -16.18 -7.57 -16.82
N PHE A 353 -15.72 -8.28 -15.78
CA PHE A 353 -15.02 -7.72 -14.63
C PHE A 353 -13.63 -8.33 -14.48
N TYR A 354 -12.60 -7.51 -14.64
CA TYR A 354 -11.23 -7.97 -14.48
C TYR A 354 -10.86 -8.00 -12.99
N VAL A 355 -10.96 -9.17 -12.42
CA VAL A 355 -10.60 -9.46 -11.04
C VAL A 355 -9.61 -10.62 -11.06
N LEU A 356 -8.54 -10.49 -10.27
CA LEU A 356 -7.51 -11.52 -10.15
C LEU A 356 -7.65 -12.26 -8.81
N PRO A 357 -7.33 -13.57 -8.80
CA PRO A 357 -7.33 -14.32 -7.56
C PRO A 357 -6.15 -13.93 -6.69
N VAL A 358 -6.39 -13.73 -5.40
CA VAL A 358 -5.34 -13.55 -4.39
C VAL A 358 -5.22 -14.85 -3.60
N ARG A 359 -4.02 -15.43 -3.62
CA ARG A 359 -3.72 -16.78 -3.13
C ARG A 359 -2.49 -16.77 -2.22
N PRO A 360 -2.27 -17.84 -1.47
CA PRO A 360 -1.00 -18.00 -0.73
C PRO A 360 0.25 -17.77 -1.62
N PRO A 361 1.34 -17.19 -1.08
CA PRO A 361 1.53 -16.77 0.30
C PRO A 361 1.03 -15.37 0.63
N THR A 362 0.40 -14.65 -0.31
CA THR A 362 -0.13 -13.29 -0.09
C THR A 362 -1.21 -13.28 1.00
N VAL A 363 -2.02 -14.31 1.05
CA VAL A 363 -3.01 -14.58 2.09
C VAL A 363 -2.77 -15.97 2.68
N PRO A 364 -3.24 -16.28 3.90
CA PRO A 364 -3.12 -17.61 4.47
C PRO A 364 -3.84 -18.69 3.65
N GLU A 365 -3.36 -19.93 3.72
CA GLU A 365 -4.03 -21.07 3.10
C GLU A 365 -5.49 -21.19 3.55
N GLY A 366 -6.37 -21.57 2.63
CA GLY A 366 -7.79 -21.68 2.89
C GLY A 366 -8.53 -20.33 2.92
N THR A 367 -7.85 -19.23 2.66
CA THR A 367 -8.43 -17.86 2.66
C THR A 367 -8.26 -17.12 1.34
N SER A 368 -8.04 -17.84 0.26
CA SER A 368 -7.94 -17.25 -1.09
C SER A 368 -9.22 -16.49 -1.43
N ARG A 369 -9.07 -15.39 -2.12
CA ARG A 369 -10.15 -14.42 -2.35
C ARG A 369 -10.07 -13.74 -3.68
N LEU A 370 -11.19 -13.21 -4.12
CA LEU A 370 -11.24 -12.12 -5.08
C LEU A 370 -11.10 -10.81 -4.31
N ARG A 371 -10.06 -10.05 -4.59
CA ARG A 371 -9.87 -8.74 -3.97
C ARG A 371 -10.33 -7.67 -4.95
N ILE A 372 -11.48 -7.10 -4.67
CA ILE A 372 -12.06 -6.04 -5.49
C ILE A 372 -11.47 -4.71 -5.03
N SER A 373 -10.82 -3.99 -5.93
CA SER A 373 -10.35 -2.63 -5.73
C SER A 373 -11.16 -1.69 -6.60
N LEU A 374 -11.89 -0.78 -5.98
CA LEU A 374 -12.75 0.15 -6.71
C LEU A 374 -11.99 1.40 -7.11
N THR A 375 -12.50 2.07 -8.13
CA THR A 375 -11.98 3.34 -8.63
C THR A 375 -13.11 4.36 -8.79
N ALA A 376 -12.78 5.64 -8.60
CA ALA A 376 -13.70 6.73 -8.86
C ALA A 376 -14.09 6.87 -10.35
N ALA A 377 -13.36 6.20 -11.25
CA ALA A 377 -13.67 6.17 -12.68
C ALA A 377 -14.88 5.30 -13.03
N LEU A 378 -15.35 4.44 -12.12
CA LEU A 378 -16.54 3.63 -12.33
C LEU A 378 -17.78 4.50 -12.49
N THR A 379 -18.69 4.08 -13.38
CA THR A 379 -20.01 4.67 -13.50
C THR A 379 -21.00 4.04 -12.52
N ASP A 380 -22.10 4.72 -12.22
CA ASP A 380 -23.18 4.15 -11.41
C ASP A 380 -23.73 2.86 -12.03
N GLU A 381 -23.87 2.85 -13.34
CA GLU A 381 -24.32 1.69 -14.12
C GLU A 381 -23.37 0.50 -14.03
N GLY A 382 -22.06 0.77 -14.14
CA GLY A 382 -21.03 -0.26 -13.97
C GLY A 382 -21.01 -0.83 -12.55
N THR A 383 -21.21 0.00 -11.55
CA THR A 383 -21.28 -0.42 -10.14
C THR A 383 -22.53 -1.24 -9.87
N ASP A 384 -23.70 -0.84 -10.41
CA ASP A 384 -24.95 -1.61 -10.30
C ASP A 384 -24.81 -3.00 -10.92
N ARG A 385 -24.20 -3.09 -12.10
CA ARG A 385 -23.93 -4.35 -12.76
C ARG A 385 -23.00 -5.24 -11.96
N LEU A 386 -21.97 -4.66 -11.36
CA LEU A 386 -21.06 -5.38 -10.45
C LEU A 386 -21.82 -5.93 -9.24
N CYS A 387 -22.65 -5.14 -8.60
CA CYS A 387 -23.45 -5.56 -7.44
C CYS A 387 -24.38 -6.72 -7.78
N THR A 388 -25.06 -6.67 -8.92
CA THR A 388 -25.92 -7.76 -9.41
C THR A 388 -25.11 -9.04 -9.64
N THR A 389 -23.93 -8.93 -10.21
CA THR A 389 -23.03 -10.07 -10.46
C THR A 389 -22.52 -10.68 -9.16
N LEU A 390 -22.10 -9.86 -8.20
CA LEU A 390 -21.60 -10.33 -6.89
C LEU A 390 -22.68 -11.05 -6.07
N ALA A 391 -23.95 -10.68 -6.23
CA ALA A 391 -25.04 -11.34 -5.56
C ALA A 391 -25.22 -12.81 -6.00
N THR A 392 -24.69 -13.20 -7.14
CA THR A 392 -24.81 -14.54 -7.73
C THR A 392 -23.56 -15.42 -7.56
N LEU A 393 -22.50 -14.92 -6.91
CA LEU A 393 -21.26 -15.67 -6.70
C LEU A 393 -21.41 -16.82 -5.70
#